data_ef0ac3aa33d00c3659e907fbd97c9071
#
_entry.id   ef0ac3aa33d00c3659e907fbd97c9071
#
_cell.length_a   1.000
_cell.length_b   1.000
_cell.length_c   1.000
_cell.angle_alpha   90.00
_cell.angle_beta   90.00
_cell.angle_gamma   90.00
#
_symmetry.space_group_name_H-M   'P 1'
#
loop_
_entity.id
_entity.type
_entity.pdbx_description
1 polymer ?
#
loop_
_entity_poly.entity_id
_entity_poly.type
_entity_poly.pdbx_seq_one_letter_code
_entity_poly.pdbx_strand_id
1 'polypeptide(L)'
;MSLSQSQLERYGRDGYILLSGLISNDIAAAAEAALWDCMPASPDDAGSWPDSDYAKGHDRPEINACYTDDFLQAAVQLCSDRTDRLTAPCGTLAINIFPSAGPWQKPKPHIDHAIKEHGHKTFPRPFRIATMTFLNDVAEHGGGTAVWPASQARIEALAHSDEERYEYMWALNQELHQAELGEPSVLTPRQGDVLFYHYLCAHAGSANISPRPRLALNYKW
;
A
#
# COMPACT_ATOMS: atom_id res chain seq x y z
N MET A 1 9.07 -15.81 -9.65
CA MET A 1 7.78 -16.53 -9.39
C MET A 1 6.80 -16.25 -10.50
N SER A 2 5.96 -17.24 -10.93
CA SER A 2 4.87 -17.01 -11.88
C SER A 2 3.54 -16.98 -11.14
N LEU A 3 2.77 -15.93 -11.32
CA LEU A 3 1.42 -15.84 -10.78
C LEU A 3 0.49 -16.81 -11.53
N SER A 4 -0.45 -17.42 -10.81
CA SER A 4 -1.47 -18.24 -11.42
C SER A 4 -2.50 -17.37 -12.17
N GLN A 5 -3.18 -17.96 -13.14
CA GLN A 5 -4.25 -17.28 -13.87
C GLN A 5 -5.33 -16.74 -12.92
N SER A 6 -5.70 -17.51 -11.88
CA SER A 6 -6.68 -17.08 -10.87
C SER A 6 -6.20 -15.88 -10.02
N GLN A 7 -4.89 -15.74 -9.77
CA GLN A 7 -4.33 -14.57 -9.09
C GLN A 7 -4.42 -13.32 -9.99
N LEU A 8 -4.11 -13.45 -11.27
CA LEU A 8 -4.24 -12.35 -12.24
C LEU A 8 -5.70 -11.90 -12.40
N GLU A 9 -6.63 -12.85 -12.53
CA GLU A 9 -8.06 -12.57 -12.61
C GLU A 9 -8.59 -11.90 -11.34
N ARG A 10 -8.13 -12.36 -10.16
CA ARG A 10 -8.50 -11.74 -8.88
C ARG A 10 -8.02 -10.30 -8.81
N TYR A 11 -6.77 -10.03 -9.17
CA TYR A 11 -6.24 -8.65 -9.21
C TYR A 11 -7.05 -7.77 -10.18
N GLY A 12 -7.32 -8.26 -11.39
CA GLY A 12 -8.12 -7.52 -12.38
C GLY A 12 -9.54 -7.21 -11.91
N ARG A 13 -10.18 -8.15 -11.20
CA ARG A 13 -11.53 -8.00 -10.66
C ARG A 13 -11.56 -7.08 -9.44
N ASP A 14 -10.68 -7.32 -8.46
CA ASP A 14 -10.74 -6.69 -7.13
C ASP A 14 -9.89 -5.41 -7.04
N GLY A 15 -8.96 -5.17 -7.99
CA GLY A 15 -8.05 -4.03 -8.01
C GLY A 15 -6.86 -4.16 -7.06
N TYR A 16 -6.76 -5.26 -6.34
CA TYR A 16 -5.65 -5.57 -5.45
C TYR A 16 -5.44 -7.07 -5.30
N ILE A 17 -4.25 -7.45 -4.84
CA ILE A 17 -3.94 -8.81 -4.40
C ILE A 17 -2.92 -8.78 -3.27
N LEU A 18 -3.14 -9.57 -2.22
CA LEU A 18 -2.15 -9.86 -1.19
C LEU A 18 -1.47 -11.18 -1.54
N LEU A 19 -0.17 -11.14 -1.78
CA LEU A 19 0.66 -12.32 -2.03
C LEU A 19 1.39 -12.69 -0.74
N SER A 20 1.05 -13.85 -0.20
CA SER A 20 1.61 -14.30 1.08
C SER A 20 3.01 -14.88 0.91
N GLY A 21 3.92 -14.46 1.81
CA GLY A 21 5.29 -14.98 1.86
C GLY A 21 6.11 -14.69 0.60
N LEU A 22 5.80 -13.62 -0.13
CA LEU A 22 6.56 -13.24 -1.34
C LEU A 22 7.99 -12.84 -1.00
N ILE A 23 8.19 -12.26 0.19
CA ILE A 23 9.50 -11.96 0.76
C ILE A 23 9.75 -12.95 1.90
N SER A 24 10.95 -13.53 1.94
CA SER A 24 11.30 -14.44 3.04
C SER A 24 11.31 -13.71 4.39
N ASN A 25 11.00 -14.42 5.46
CA ASN A 25 11.02 -13.86 6.81
C ASN A 25 12.39 -13.29 7.17
N ASP A 26 13.48 -13.90 6.72
CA ASP A 26 14.84 -13.41 7.00
C ASP A 26 15.09 -12.04 6.35
N ILE A 27 14.66 -11.85 5.10
CA ILE A 27 14.77 -10.57 4.40
C ILE A 27 13.87 -9.52 5.08
N ALA A 28 12.63 -9.88 5.39
CA ALA A 28 11.69 -8.97 6.03
C ALA A 28 12.16 -8.57 7.44
N ALA A 29 12.71 -9.49 8.22
CA ALA A 29 13.27 -9.22 9.56
C ALA A 29 14.50 -8.32 9.49
N ALA A 30 15.40 -8.54 8.51
CA ALA A 30 16.55 -7.66 8.32
C ALA A 30 16.13 -6.24 7.93
N ALA A 31 15.12 -6.11 7.07
CA ALA A 31 14.55 -4.82 6.70
C ALA A 31 13.83 -4.13 7.88
N GLU A 32 13.12 -4.89 8.71
CA GLU A 32 12.50 -4.39 9.95
C GLU A 32 13.56 -3.82 10.90
N ALA A 33 14.63 -4.57 11.17
CA ALA A 33 15.73 -4.13 12.03
C ALA A 33 16.39 -2.84 11.49
N ALA A 34 16.70 -2.81 10.18
CA ALA A 34 17.27 -1.63 9.53
C ALA A 34 16.33 -0.41 9.57
N LEU A 35 15.02 -0.64 9.52
CA LEU A 35 14.03 0.43 9.65
C LEU A 35 14.01 1.00 11.06
N TRP A 36 14.05 0.15 12.10
CA TRP A 36 14.16 0.58 13.49
C TRP A 36 15.43 1.42 13.74
N ASP A 37 16.58 1.03 13.17
CA ASP A 37 17.83 1.81 13.26
C ASP A 37 17.73 3.22 12.66
N CYS A 38 16.77 3.43 11.75
CA CYS A 38 16.53 4.73 11.11
C CYS A 38 15.52 5.61 11.86
N MET A 39 14.80 5.06 12.84
CA MET A 39 13.77 5.78 13.60
C MET A 39 14.31 6.30 14.93
N PRO A 40 13.80 7.44 15.42
CA PRO A 40 14.10 7.93 16.77
C PRO A 40 13.30 7.18 17.86
N ALA A 41 12.95 5.91 17.60
CA ALA A 41 12.11 5.05 18.43
C ALA A 41 12.75 3.68 18.57
N SER A 42 12.51 2.99 19.68
CA SER A 42 13.02 1.64 19.96
C SER A 42 11.89 0.61 19.89
N PRO A 43 12.13 -0.59 19.31
CA PRO A 43 11.15 -1.66 19.30
C PRO A 43 10.74 -2.13 20.71
N ASP A 44 11.65 -1.98 21.70
CA ASP A 44 11.48 -2.46 23.06
C ASP A 44 10.97 -1.38 24.04
N ASP A 45 10.80 -0.13 23.56
CA ASP A 45 10.34 1.00 24.37
C ASP A 45 9.16 1.70 23.74
N ALA A 46 7.95 1.26 24.10
CA ALA A 46 6.71 1.87 23.62
C ALA A 46 6.56 3.37 23.98
N GLY A 47 7.28 3.83 25.01
CA GLY A 47 7.29 5.25 25.37
C GLY A 47 8.06 6.13 24.38
N SER A 48 8.89 5.53 23.53
CA SER A 48 9.62 6.22 22.47
C SER A 48 8.85 6.34 21.15
N TRP A 49 7.70 5.67 21.03
CA TRP A 49 6.94 5.63 19.78
C TRP A 49 6.23 6.95 19.51
N PRO A 50 6.14 7.39 18.24
CA PRO A 50 5.44 8.62 17.90
C PRO A 50 3.92 8.49 18.09
N ASP A 51 3.28 9.62 18.44
CA ASP A 51 1.82 9.69 18.61
C ASP A 51 1.02 9.57 17.30
N SER A 52 1.68 9.69 16.16
CA SER A 52 1.07 9.66 14.82
C SER A 52 1.83 8.72 13.90
N ASP A 53 1.23 8.41 12.76
CA ASP A 53 1.84 7.61 11.70
C ASP A 53 3.20 8.21 11.30
N TYR A 54 4.18 7.32 11.10
CA TYR A 54 5.51 7.68 10.67
C TYR A 54 5.69 7.35 9.18
N ALA A 55 5.94 8.37 8.37
CA ALA A 55 6.21 8.23 6.94
C ALA A 55 7.53 8.90 6.59
N LYS A 56 8.52 8.14 6.10
CA LYS A 56 9.84 8.63 5.70
C LYS A 56 10.45 7.75 4.62
N GLY A 57 11.22 8.38 3.72
CA GLY A 57 12.01 7.67 2.71
C GLY A 57 13.29 7.09 3.32
N HIS A 58 13.63 5.87 2.93
CA HIS A 58 14.82 5.15 3.35
C HIS A 58 15.51 4.52 2.15
N ASP A 59 16.83 4.62 2.12
CA ASP A 59 17.72 3.96 1.16
C ASP A 59 18.77 3.16 1.93
N ARG A 60 18.41 1.93 2.28
CA ARG A 60 19.23 0.98 3.02
C ARG A 60 19.28 -0.34 2.27
N PRO A 61 20.44 -1.00 2.19
CA PRO A 61 20.58 -2.27 1.48
C PRO A 61 19.59 -3.34 1.96
N GLU A 62 19.35 -3.43 3.27
CA GLU A 62 18.44 -4.39 3.88
C GLU A 62 16.97 -4.13 3.46
N ILE A 63 16.59 -2.86 3.37
CA ILE A 63 15.25 -2.43 2.93
C ILE A 63 15.09 -2.67 1.43
N ASN A 64 16.11 -2.31 0.63
CA ASN A 64 16.09 -2.52 -0.81
C ASN A 64 16.08 -4.01 -1.19
N ALA A 65 16.65 -4.89 -0.35
CA ALA A 65 16.63 -6.34 -0.54
C ALA A 65 15.22 -6.95 -0.55
N CYS A 66 14.20 -6.24 -0.04
CA CYS A 66 12.81 -6.68 -0.15
C CYS A 66 12.31 -6.76 -1.59
N TYR A 67 12.92 -6.03 -2.52
CA TYR A 67 12.52 -6.00 -3.94
C TYR A 67 13.23 -7.08 -4.74
N THR A 68 12.95 -8.34 -4.39
CA THR A 68 13.52 -9.53 -5.02
C THR A 68 13.09 -9.69 -6.47
N ASP A 69 13.77 -10.55 -7.23
CA ASP A 69 13.38 -10.89 -8.61
C ASP A 69 11.93 -11.40 -8.67
N ASP A 70 11.52 -12.23 -7.71
CA ASP A 70 10.14 -12.74 -7.64
C ASP A 70 9.13 -11.63 -7.38
N PHE A 71 9.47 -10.67 -6.53
CA PHE A 71 8.65 -9.47 -6.29
C PHE A 71 8.48 -8.67 -7.59
N LEU A 72 9.59 -8.34 -8.26
CA LEU A 72 9.57 -7.56 -9.51
C LEU A 72 8.82 -8.29 -10.62
N GLN A 73 8.99 -9.62 -10.74
CA GLN A 73 8.23 -10.42 -11.69
C GLN A 73 6.72 -10.43 -11.41
N ALA A 74 6.32 -10.49 -10.14
CA ALA A 74 4.91 -10.38 -9.76
C ALA A 74 4.34 -9.00 -10.15
N ALA A 75 5.05 -7.93 -9.84
CA ALA A 75 4.66 -6.56 -10.23
C ALA A 75 4.51 -6.41 -11.74
N VAL A 76 5.46 -6.93 -12.53
CA VAL A 76 5.41 -6.95 -14.00
C VAL A 76 4.18 -7.68 -14.52
N GLN A 77 3.86 -8.86 -13.98
CA GLN A 77 2.69 -9.64 -14.42
C GLN A 77 1.37 -8.95 -14.09
N LEU A 78 1.30 -8.18 -12.99
CA LEU A 78 0.10 -7.45 -12.57
C LEU A 78 -0.11 -6.12 -13.31
N CYS A 79 0.95 -5.56 -13.88
CA CYS A 79 0.88 -4.27 -14.57
C CYS A 79 0.20 -4.30 -15.94
N SER A 80 -0.33 -5.36 -16.44
CA SER A 80 -1.09 -5.57 -17.68
C SER A 80 -0.69 -4.79 -18.96
N ASP A 81 0.02 -3.68 -18.87
CA ASP A 81 0.60 -2.97 -20.02
C ASP A 81 2.09 -3.19 -20.14
N ARG A 82 2.61 -2.74 -21.27
CA ARG A 82 4.01 -2.76 -21.65
C ARG A 82 4.91 -2.38 -20.48
N THR A 83 5.46 -3.39 -19.89
CA THR A 83 6.36 -3.31 -18.77
C THR A 83 7.78 -3.17 -19.29
N ASP A 84 8.12 -1.97 -19.74
CA ASP A 84 9.51 -1.67 -19.98
C ASP A 84 10.21 -1.55 -18.60
N ARG A 85 10.36 -2.69 -17.96
CA ARG A 85 11.15 -2.95 -16.77
C ARG A 85 10.74 -2.14 -15.53
N LEU A 86 10.02 -2.78 -14.64
CA LEU A 86 10.02 -2.37 -13.23
C LEU A 86 11.39 -2.75 -12.66
N THR A 87 12.09 -1.76 -12.11
CA THR A 87 13.40 -1.97 -11.49
C THR A 87 13.28 -1.85 -9.97
N ALA A 88 14.16 -2.52 -9.25
CA ALA A 88 14.25 -2.33 -7.81
C ALA A 88 14.50 -0.84 -7.49
N PRO A 89 13.78 -0.26 -6.52
CA PRO A 89 13.97 1.13 -6.13
C PRO A 89 15.31 1.37 -5.44
N CYS A 90 15.85 2.57 -5.59
CA CYS A 90 16.93 3.09 -4.77
C CYS A 90 16.33 3.92 -3.64
N GLY A 91 15.68 3.27 -2.70
CA GLY A 91 14.96 3.91 -1.61
C GLY A 91 13.45 3.73 -1.71
N THR A 92 12.82 3.64 -0.56
CA THR A 92 11.39 3.37 -0.42
C THR A 92 10.79 4.18 0.71
N LEU A 93 9.49 4.41 0.66
CA LEU A 93 8.77 5.08 1.73
C LEU A 93 8.35 4.04 2.77
N ALA A 94 8.78 4.22 4.02
CA ALA A 94 8.20 3.49 5.14
C ALA A 94 6.91 4.18 5.59
N ILE A 95 5.83 3.43 5.67
CA ILE A 95 4.55 3.88 6.23
C ILE A 95 4.27 3.01 7.46
N ASN A 96 4.52 3.56 8.63
CA ASN A 96 4.40 2.86 9.90
C ASN A 96 3.21 3.38 10.68
N ILE A 97 2.43 2.50 11.30
CA ILE A 97 1.27 2.87 12.12
C ILE A 97 1.51 2.37 13.53
N PHE A 98 1.79 3.30 14.43
CA PHE A 98 2.02 3.02 15.83
C PHE A 98 0.70 2.84 16.60
N PRO A 99 0.72 2.12 17.74
CA PRO A 99 -0.44 1.97 18.60
C PRO A 99 -1.00 3.31 19.06
N SER A 100 -2.31 3.46 18.99
CA SER A 100 -3.03 4.65 19.45
C SER A 100 -4.10 4.30 20.48
N ALA A 101 -4.39 5.24 21.38
CA ALA A 101 -5.47 5.07 22.36
C ALA A 101 -6.84 5.29 21.71
N GLY A 102 -7.86 4.61 22.24
CA GLY A 102 -9.26 4.78 21.84
C GLY A 102 -9.85 3.58 21.10
N PRO A 103 -11.13 3.64 20.74
CA PRO A 103 -11.76 2.57 19.99
C PRO A 103 -11.29 2.56 18.55
N TRP A 104 -11.20 1.36 17.96
CA TRP A 104 -10.94 1.22 16.54
C TRP A 104 -12.07 1.88 15.73
N GLN A 105 -11.68 2.59 14.68
CA GLN A 105 -12.60 3.26 13.78
C GLN A 105 -12.35 2.79 12.35
N LYS A 106 -13.45 2.64 11.61
CA LYS A 106 -13.39 2.33 10.18
C LYS A 106 -12.67 3.46 9.44
N PRO A 107 -11.61 3.18 8.67
CA PRO A 107 -10.86 4.20 7.96
C PRO A 107 -11.66 4.77 6.79
N LYS A 108 -11.33 6.00 6.38
CA LYS A 108 -11.92 6.64 5.20
C LYS A 108 -11.09 6.32 3.97
N PRO A 109 -11.73 5.98 2.82
CA PRO A 109 -11.02 5.68 1.59
C PRO A 109 -10.31 6.89 1.00
N HIS A 110 -9.18 6.63 0.37
CA HIS A 110 -8.52 7.57 -0.54
C HIS A 110 -7.89 6.79 -1.71
N ILE A 111 -7.52 7.53 -2.76
CA ILE A 111 -6.62 7.09 -3.82
C ILE A 111 -5.31 7.84 -3.72
N ASP A 112 -4.23 7.20 -4.12
CA ASP A 112 -2.90 7.80 -4.09
C ASP A 112 -2.75 8.97 -5.07
N HIS A 113 -1.68 9.79 -4.91
CA HIS A 113 -1.36 10.93 -5.77
C HIS A 113 -2.46 12.01 -5.81
N ALA A 114 -3.30 12.08 -4.79
CA ALA A 114 -4.42 13.01 -4.66
C ALA A 114 -4.07 14.34 -3.94
N ILE A 115 -2.80 14.70 -3.89
CA ILE A 115 -2.35 15.99 -3.34
C ILE A 115 -2.48 17.06 -4.43
N LYS A 116 -3.26 18.09 -4.15
CA LYS A 116 -3.62 19.14 -5.15
C LYS A 116 -2.39 19.85 -5.70
N GLU A 117 -1.44 20.15 -4.85
CA GLU A 117 -0.21 20.87 -5.18
C GLU A 117 0.70 20.09 -6.12
N HIS A 118 0.57 18.77 -6.17
CA HIS A 118 1.34 17.93 -7.08
C HIS A 118 0.78 17.86 -8.49
N GLY A 119 -0.49 18.21 -8.70
CA GLY A 119 -1.11 18.32 -10.02
C GLY A 119 -1.17 17.02 -10.83
N HIS A 120 -1.20 15.86 -10.16
CA HIS A 120 -1.28 14.59 -10.86
C HIS A 120 -2.62 14.44 -11.56
N LYS A 121 -2.58 14.18 -12.88
CA LYS A 121 -3.76 13.92 -13.69
C LYS A 121 -4.31 12.51 -13.42
N THR A 122 -5.62 12.35 -13.60
CA THR A 122 -6.28 11.05 -13.53
C THR A 122 -5.89 10.17 -14.72
N PHE A 123 -5.83 10.79 -15.91
CA PHE A 123 -5.42 10.14 -17.14
C PHE A 123 -4.37 11.00 -17.89
N PRO A 124 -3.30 10.41 -18.47
CA PRO A 124 -2.88 9.01 -18.26
C PRO A 124 -2.50 8.77 -16.79
N ARG A 125 -2.61 7.51 -16.32
CA ARG A 125 -2.36 7.14 -14.93
C ARG A 125 -0.99 7.63 -14.42
N PRO A 126 -0.91 8.19 -13.20
CA PRO A 126 0.32 8.76 -12.66
C PRO A 126 1.37 7.72 -12.26
N PHE A 127 0.94 6.47 -12.00
CA PHE A 127 1.80 5.33 -11.75
C PHE A 127 1.12 4.03 -12.20
N ARG A 128 1.88 2.95 -12.35
CA ARG A 128 1.38 1.68 -12.91
C ARG A 128 0.81 0.75 -11.86
N ILE A 129 1.54 0.59 -10.76
CA ILE A 129 1.19 -0.29 -9.66
C ILE A 129 1.80 0.24 -8.36
N ALA A 130 1.06 0.11 -7.29
CA ALA A 130 1.55 0.40 -5.95
C ALA A 130 1.70 -0.90 -5.15
N THR A 131 2.61 -0.87 -4.17
CA THR A 131 2.86 -2.00 -3.30
C THR A 131 2.95 -1.57 -1.85
N MET A 132 2.57 -2.50 -0.95
CA MET A 132 2.81 -2.40 0.48
C MET A 132 3.45 -3.72 0.93
N THR A 133 4.72 -3.67 1.34
CA THR A 133 5.46 -4.82 1.87
C THR A 133 5.42 -4.78 3.38
N PHE A 134 4.90 -5.81 4.02
CA PHE A 134 4.75 -5.86 5.47
C PHE A 134 5.98 -6.49 6.11
N LEU A 135 6.63 -5.75 7.01
CA LEU A 135 7.87 -6.17 7.66
C LEU A 135 7.62 -6.96 8.94
N ASN A 136 6.40 -6.90 9.47
CA ASN A 136 5.97 -7.69 10.63
C ASN A 136 4.51 -8.12 10.50
N ASP A 137 4.10 -9.04 11.39
CA ASP A 137 2.71 -9.53 11.44
C ASP A 137 1.76 -8.41 11.87
N VAL A 138 0.63 -8.32 11.18
CA VAL A 138 -0.43 -7.36 11.48
C VAL A 138 -1.63 -8.08 12.07
N ALA A 139 -1.86 -7.86 13.36
CA ALA A 139 -3.02 -8.40 14.05
C ALA A 139 -4.33 -7.74 13.60
N GLU A 140 -5.46 -8.34 13.96
CA GLU A 140 -6.75 -7.68 13.86
C GLU A 140 -6.71 -6.33 14.60
N HIS A 141 -7.21 -5.26 13.97
CA HIS A 141 -7.14 -3.89 14.47
C HIS A 141 -5.70 -3.37 14.73
N GLY A 142 -4.69 -4.03 14.16
CA GLY A 142 -3.27 -3.68 14.30
C GLY A 142 -2.74 -2.72 13.22
N GLY A 143 -3.55 -1.83 12.69
CA GLY A 143 -3.12 -0.89 11.66
C GLY A 143 -3.09 -1.48 10.24
N GLY A 144 -3.86 -2.54 9.99
CA GLY A 144 -3.94 -3.16 8.68
C GLY A 144 -4.40 -2.21 7.58
N THR A 145 -3.97 -2.46 6.36
CA THR A 145 -4.45 -1.70 5.21
C THR A 145 -5.87 -2.14 4.86
N ALA A 146 -6.80 -1.20 4.91
CA ALA A 146 -8.14 -1.38 4.37
C ALA A 146 -8.10 -1.18 2.86
N VAL A 147 -8.73 -2.06 2.11
CA VAL A 147 -8.92 -1.97 0.66
C VAL A 147 -10.40 -2.11 0.32
N TRP A 148 -10.86 -1.41 -0.70
CA TRP A 148 -12.24 -1.53 -1.19
C TRP A 148 -12.24 -2.38 -2.45
N PRO A 149 -12.70 -3.66 -2.38
CA PRO A 149 -12.69 -4.56 -3.53
C PRO A 149 -13.49 -3.99 -4.72
N ALA A 150 -12.94 -4.12 -5.93
CA ALA A 150 -13.51 -3.63 -7.19
C ALA A 150 -13.72 -2.10 -7.26
N SER A 151 -13.12 -1.34 -6.34
CA SER A 151 -13.22 0.12 -6.35
C SER A 151 -12.56 0.75 -7.56
N GLN A 152 -11.49 0.15 -8.11
CA GLN A 152 -10.80 0.67 -9.29
C GLN A 152 -11.74 0.85 -10.49
N ALA A 153 -12.61 -0.13 -10.76
CA ALA A 153 -13.55 -0.05 -11.88
C ALA A 153 -14.66 1.00 -11.64
N ARG A 154 -15.13 1.12 -10.40
CA ARG A 154 -16.15 2.12 -10.02
C ARG A 154 -15.60 3.54 -10.07
N ILE A 155 -14.37 3.73 -9.58
CA ILE A 155 -13.70 5.04 -9.60
C ILE A 155 -13.31 5.42 -11.04
N GLU A 156 -12.90 4.46 -11.87
CA GLU A 156 -12.65 4.70 -13.29
C GLU A 156 -13.92 5.12 -14.03
N ALA A 157 -15.05 4.45 -13.78
CA ALA A 157 -16.35 4.83 -14.33
C ALA A 157 -16.78 6.23 -13.86
N LEU A 158 -16.55 6.60 -12.60
CA LEU A 158 -16.79 7.94 -12.10
C LEU A 158 -15.90 8.96 -12.82
N ALA A 159 -14.61 8.68 -12.99
CA ALA A 159 -13.68 9.56 -13.67
C ALA A 159 -14.08 9.83 -15.13
N HIS A 160 -14.55 8.79 -15.84
CA HIS A 160 -15.03 8.93 -17.23
C HIS A 160 -16.42 9.57 -17.34
N SER A 161 -17.19 9.66 -16.26
CA SER A 161 -18.51 10.32 -16.31
C SER A 161 -18.41 11.83 -16.50
N ASP A 162 -17.28 12.45 -16.13
CA ASP A 162 -16.99 13.86 -16.29
C ASP A 162 -15.46 14.08 -16.28
N GLU A 163 -14.81 13.86 -17.42
CA GLU A 163 -13.35 13.91 -17.52
C GLU A 163 -12.78 15.31 -17.27
N GLU A 164 -13.52 16.37 -17.52
CA GLU A 164 -13.10 17.74 -17.22
C GLU A 164 -13.08 17.99 -15.71
N ARG A 165 -14.13 17.59 -14.99
CA ARG A 165 -14.24 17.69 -13.54
C ARG A 165 -13.20 16.87 -12.82
N TYR A 166 -12.95 15.66 -13.31
CA TYR A 166 -12.03 14.69 -12.71
C TYR A 166 -10.67 14.62 -13.44
N GLU A 167 -10.27 15.70 -14.10
CA GLU A 167 -8.97 15.79 -14.78
C GLU A 167 -7.80 15.44 -13.82
N TYR A 168 -7.94 15.80 -12.52
CA TYR A 168 -6.90 15.62 -11.52
C TYR A 168 -7.31 14.62 -10.43
N MET A 169 -6.35 13.80 -10.00
CA MET A 169 -6.53 12.81 -8.95
C MET A 169 -7.11 13.39 -7.65
N TRP A 170 -6.73 14.62 -7.28
CA TRP A 170 -7.25 15.27 -6.08
C TRP A 170 -8.75 15.58 -6.17
N ALA A 171 -9.24 15.98 -7.33
CA ALA A 171 -10.66 16.26 -7.54
C ALA A 171 -11.48 14.97 -7.48
N LEU A 172 -11.00 13.92 -8.14
CA LEU A 172 -11.60 12.59 -8.08
C LEU A 172 -11.64 12.05 -6.64
N ASN A 173 -10.53 12.19 -5.90
CA ASN A 173 -10.44 11.72 -4.51
C ASN A 173 -11.44 12.40 -3.56
N GLN A 174 -11.75 13.66 -3.76
CA GLN A 174 -12.73 14.38 -2.94
C GLN A 174 -14.15 13.83 -3.10
N GLU A 175 -14.44 13.18 -4.23
CA GLU A 175 -15.78 12.70 -4.57
C GLU A 175 -15.91 11.17 -4.63
N LEU A 176 -14.97 10.45 -4.01
CA LEU A 176 -15.01 8.98 -3.95
C LEU A 176 -16.33 8.42 -3.39
N HIS A 177 -17.05 9.23 -2.59
CA HIS A 177 -18.37 8.83 -2.07
C HIS A 177 -19.41 8.61 -3.19
N GLN A 178 -19.22 9.20 -4.38
CA GLN A 178 -20.09 8.99 -5.55
C GLN A 178 -19.84 7.65 -6.26
N ALA A 179 -18.68 7.03 -6.01
CA ALA A 179 -18.33 5.74 -6.61
C ALA A 179 -18.96 4.52 -5.92
N GLU A 180 -19.76 4.71 -4.87
CA GLU A 180 -20.46 3.64 -4.12
C GLU A 180 -19.55 2.46 -3.76
N LEU A 181 -18.43 2.73 -3.12
CA LEU A 181 -17.33 1.77 -2.92
C LEU A 181 -17.70 0.50 -2.14
N GLY A 182 -18.78 0.51 -1.37
CA GLY A 182 -19.17 -0.61 -0.51
C GLY A 182 -18.34 -0.70 0.77
N GLU A 183 -18.23 -1.92 1.31
CA GLU A 183 -17.50 -2.16 2.55
C GLU A 183 -16.02 -2.49 2.28
N PRO A 184 -15.08 -1.96 3.08
CA PRO A 184 -13.68 -2.31 2.97
C PRO A 184 -13.39 -3.70 3.54
N SER A 185 -12.34 -4.31 3.01
CA SER A 185 -11.66 -5.45 3.63
C SER A 185 -10.40 -4.96 4.34
N VAL A 186 -10.33 -5.09 5.65
CA VAL A 186 -9.12 -4.76 6.41
C VAL A 186 -8.21 -5.98 6.42
N LEU A 187 -7.03 -5.82 5.85
CA LEU A 187 -6.08 -6.92 5.69
C LEU A 187 -5.28 -7.14 6.99
N THR A 188 -5.02 -8.41 7.30
CA THR A 188 -4.15 -8.84 8.41
C THR A 188 -2.96 -9.63 7.86
N PRO A 189 -2.05 -8.96 7.13
CA PRO A 189 -0.90 -9.62 6.52
C PRO A 189 0.07 -10.15 7.57
N ARG A 190 0.86 -11.14 7.17
CA ARG A 190 2.01 -11.63 7.92
C ARG A 190 3.30 -10.98 7.43
N GLN A 191 4.35 -11.12 8.20
CA GLN A 191 5.70 -10.72 7.81
C GLN A 191 6.07 -11.35 6.45
N GLY A 192 6.57 -10.53 5.52
CA GLY A 192 6.94 -10.95 4.18
C GLY A 192 5.79 -10.99 3.16
N ASP A 193 4.55 -10.73 3.58
CA ASP A 193 3.43 -10.54 2.66
C ASP A 193 3.56 -9.22 1.92
N VAL A 194 3.12 -9.21 0.65
CA VAL A 194 3.10 -8.01 -0.19
C VAL A 194 1.71 -7.78 -0.77
N LEU A 195 1.15 -6.62 -0.51
CA LEU A 195 -0.05 -6.13 -1.14
C LEU A 195 0.32 -5.38 -2.42
N PHE A 196 -0.24 -5.79 -3.55
CA PHE A 196 -0.22 -5.06 -4.82
C PHE A 196 -1.58 -4.44 -5.06
N TYR A 197 -1.63 -3.18 -5.51
CA TYR A 197 -2.89 -2.52 -5.77
C TYR A 197 -2.82 -1.52 -6.93
N HIS A 198 -3.96 -1.41 -7.62
CA HIS A 198 -4.16 -0.54 -8.78
C HIS A 198 -4.21 0.93 -8.35
N TYR A 199 -3.77 1.86 -9.21
CA TYR A 199 -3.72 3.30 -8.89
C TYR A 199 -5.08 3.92 -8.52
N LEU A 200 -6.20 3.35 -8.99
CA LEU A 200 -7.56 3.72 -8.59
C LEU A 200 -8.16 2.78 -7.52
N CYS A 201 -7.40 1.86 -6.97
CA CYS A 201 -7.90 1.07 -5.85
C CYS A 201 -8.01 1.96 -4.61
N ALA A 202 -9.24 2.17 -4.13
CA ALA A 202 -9.47 2.87 -2.87
C ALA A 202 -8.89 2.06 -1.71
N HIS A 203 -8.12 2.73 -0.86
CA HIS A 203 -7.47 2.10 0.28
C HIS A 203 -7.28 3.10 1.43
N ALA A 204 -6.89 2.61 2.59
CA ALA A 204 -6.50 3.44 3.74
C ALA A 204 -5.71 2.63 4.76
N GLY A 205 -4.83 3.28 5.52
CA GLY A 205 -4.34 2.73 6.79
C GLY A 205 -5.46 2.74 7.82
N SER A 206 -5.64 1.66 8.58
CA SER A 206 -6.57 1.65 9.71
C SER A 206 -5.88 2.04 11.00
N ALA A 207 -6.65 2.46 12.01
CA ALA A 207 -6.11 2.71 13.34
C ALA A 207 -5.47 1.42 13.91
N ASN A 208 -4.38 1.58 14.63
CA ASN A 208 -3.73 0.50 15.33
C ASN A 208 -4.06 0.59 16.84
N ILE A 209 -4.82 -0.35 17.35
CA ILE A 209 -5.10 -0.49 18.79
C ILE A 209 -4.49 -1.77 19.37
N SER A 210 -3.62 -2.44 18.61
CA SER A 210 -2.81 -3.57 19.09
C SER A 210 -1.57 -3.07 19.85
N PRO A 211 -0.87 -3.94 20.60
CA PRO A 211 0.30 -3.53 21.37
C PRO A 211 1.58 -3.36 20.52
N ARG A 212 1.54 -3.59 19.21
CA ARG A 212 2.72 -3.54 18.33
C ARG A 212 2.47 -2.60 17.13
N PRO A 213 3.47 -1.85 16.69
CA PRO A 213 3.35 -1.05 15.47
C PRO A 213 3.25 -1.94 14.22
N ARG A 214 2.53 -1.47 13.22
CA ARG A 214 2.58 -2.01 11.87
C ARG A 214 3.71 -1.31 11.12
N LEU A 215 4.69 -2.07 10.65
CA LEU A 215 5.82 -1.59 9.86
C LEU A 215 5.68 -2.08 8.42
N ALA A 216 5.68 -1.16 7.47
CA ALA A 216 5.52 -1.50 6.07
C ALA A 216 6.25 -0.54 5.13
N LEU A 217 6.68 -1.05 3.99
CA LEU A 217 7.31 -0.29 2.92
C LEU A 217 6.30 -0.06 1.79
N ASN A 218 6.25 1.15 1.27
CA ASN A 218 5.40 1.52 0.13
C ASN A 218 6.25 1.98 -1.05
N TYR A 219 5.95 1.46 -2.22
CA TYR A 219 6.56 1.92 -3.46
C TYR A 219 5.55 1.93 -4.61
N LYS A 220 5.78 2.79 -5.60
CA LYS A 220 4.92 2.98 -6.77
C LYS A 220 5.79 3.13 -8.02
N TRP A 221 5.48 2.36 -9.09
CA TRP A 221 6.14 2.44 -10.38
C TRP A 221 5.31 3.17 -11.43
#